data_393c2069690bf10fbf316cce5479e921
#
_entry.id   393c2069690bf10fbf316cce5479e921
#
_cell.length_a   1.000
_cell.length_b   1.000
_cell.length_c   1.000
_cell.angle_alpha   90.00
_cell.angle_beta   90.00
_cell.angle_gamma   90.00
#
_symmetry.space_group_name_H-M   'P 1'
#
loop_
_entity.id
_entity.type
_entity.pdbx_description
1 polymer ?
#
loop_
_entity_poly.entity_id
_entity_poly.type
_entity_poly.pdbx_seq_one_letter_code
_entity_poly.pdbx_strand_id
1 'polypeptide(L)'
;PALSQSVLPGTAIQGSAAQPKIKVRLIDCVGFMVEGASGHMEGNESRMVKTPWSEQEIPFTTAASIGTQKVIRDHATIGIVVTTDGTIGELPRNAYVKAEEQTVEELNAIAKPYVILLNSQKPYSDETMKLAAELKEKYQTAVLPVNCEQLRKDDIVRILENILCEFPVTRVEFFIPKWTEMLKPEHPMKAEIIKTASGILDSMHKTGDVRALSFTPEQYVSQIKIDETDLATGRVVVRMDLDDKYYYENISELTGVPIAGEYELISMIKEMAGQKEAYEKVSDAFEAVQVKGYGVVSPGLSDIKMEEPVLIRHGNKFGVKMKAVSPSIHMILSLIHISEP
;
A
#
# COMPACT_ATOMS: atom_id res chain seq x y z
N PRO A 1 -7.54 -37.58 -7.43
CA PRO A 1 -8.48 -37.41 -6.34
C PRO A 1 -8.36 -36.01 -5.79
N ALA A 2 -9.46 -35.23 -5.90
CA ALA A 2 -9.50 -33.90 -5.36
C ALA A 2 -9.44 -33.98 -3.84
N LEU A 3 -8.33 -33.56 -3.24
CA LEU A 3 -8.21 -33.39 -1.81
C LEU A 3 -9.06 -32.21 -1.36
N SER A 4 -9.76 -32.38 -0.25
CA SER A 4 -10.72 -31.45 0.32
C SER A 4 -10.17 -30.02 0.46
N GLN A 5 -10.99 -29.02 0.15
CA GLN A 5 -10.72 -27.63 0.42
C GLN A 5 -10.55 -27.42 1.94
N SER A 6 -9.34 -27.24 2.42
CA SER A 6 -9.09 -26.81 3.80
C SER A 6 -8.92 -25.30 3.83
N VAL A 7 -9.65 -24.65 4.73
CA VAL A 7 -9.48 -23.22 5.05
C VAL A 7 -8.48 -23.14 6.19
N LEU A 8 -7.32 -22.55 5.96
CA LEU A 8 -6.29 -22.34 6.99
C LEU A 8 -6.41 -20.92 7.53
N PRO A 9 -6.28 -20.70 8.87
CA PRO A 9 -6.16 -19.37 9.42
C PRO A 9 -4.79 -18.80 9.05
N GLY A 10 -4.79 -17.65 8.38
CA GLY A 10 -3.56 -16.92 8.07
C GLY A 10 -2.95 -16.34 9.34
N THR A 11 -1.63 -16.40 9.45
CA THR A 11 -0.87 -15.70 10.49
C THR A 11 -0.95 -14.19 10.25
N ALA A 12 -1.44 -13.47 11.25
CA ALA A 12 -1.51 -12.01 11.21
C ALA A 12 -0.08 -11.43 11.19
N ILE A 13 0.27 -10.76 10.11
CA ILE A 13 1.35 -9.77 10.12
C ILE A 13 0.80 -8.59 10.93
N GLN A 14 1.54 -8.15 11.95
CA GLN A 14 1.10 -7.14 12.92
C GLN A 14 0.48 -5.93 12.22
N GLY A 15 -0.80 -5.69 12.48
CA GLY A 15 -1.51 -4.49 12.02
C GLY A 15 -3.00 -4.65 11.68
N SER A 16 -3.52 -5.88 11.47
CA SER A 16 -4.92 -6.07 11.10
C SER A 16 -5.70 -6.90 12.13
N ALA A 17 -6.86 -6.39 12.55
CA ALA A 17 -7.75 -7.06 13.52
C ALA A 17 -8.51 -8.28 12.92
N ALA A 18 -8.39 -8.57 11.64
CA ALA A 18 -9.00 -9.72 10.98
C ALA A 18 -7.92 -10.67 10.44
N GLN A 19 -7.89 -11.89 10.95
CA GLN A 19 -7.04 -12.94 10.39
C GLN A 19 -7.50 -13.26 8.95
N PRO A 20 -6.64 -13.08 7.92
CA PRO A 20 -7.01 -13.39 6.56
C PRO A 20 -7.25 -14.89 6.41
N LYS A 21 -8.40 -15.27 5.85
CA LYS A 21 -8.72 -16.65 5.52
C LYS A 21 -8.32 -16.92 4.09
N ILE A 22 -7.33 -17.78 3.86
CA ILE A 22 -6.86 -18.16 2.54
C ILE A 22 -7.40 -19.55 2.21
N LYS A 23 -8.00 -19.70 1.01
CA LYS A 23 -8.40 -20.99 0.47
C LYS A 23 -7.24 -21.54 -0.35
N VAL A 24 -6.73 -22.70 0.05
CA VAL A 24 -5.64 -23.38 -0.64
C VAL A 24 -6.19 -24.65 -1.31
N ARG A 25 -5.85 -24.86 -2.57
CA ARG A 25 -6.09 -26.09 -3.32
C ARG A 25 -4.74 -26.66 -3.75
N LEU A 26 -4.41 -27.83 -3.26
CA LEU A 26 -3.23 -28.56 -3.69
C LEU A 26 -3.55 -29.39 -4.93
N ILE A 27 -2.67 -29.32 -5.94
CA ILE A 27 -2.75 -30.09 -7.16
C ILE A 27 -1.44 -30.85 -7.29
N ASP A 28 -1.52 -32.15 -7.34
CA ASP A 28 -0.37 -33.03 -7.56
C ASP A 28 -0.20 -33.35 -9.04
N CYS A 29 1.04 -33.51 -9.48
CA CYS A 29 1.40 -33.93 -10.83
C CYS A 29 2.55 -34.94 -10.78
N VAL A 30 2.74 -35.66 -11.89
CA VAL A 30 3.78 -36.71 -11.96
C VAL A 30 5.19 -36.15 -11.84
N GLY A 31 5.40 -34.92 -12.27
CA GLY A 31 6.74 -34.33 -12.36
C GLY A 31 7.51 -34.74 -13.62
N PHE A 32 8.72 -34.19 -13.77
CA PHE A 32 9.65 -34.61 -14.82
C PHE A 32 10.42 -35.84 -14.38
N MET A 33 10.88 -36.64 -15.38
CA MET A 33 11.59 -37.89 -15.11
C MET A 33 12.95 -37.65 -14.46
N VAL A 34 13.19 -38.37 -13.38
CA VAL A 34 14.46 -38.43 -12.65
C VAL A 34 15.33 -39.54 -13.27
N GLU A 35 16.61 -39.28 -13.42
CA GLU A 35 17.57 -40.27 -13.99
C GLU A 35 17.64 -41.49 -13.07
N GLY A 36 17.51 -42.70 -13.68
CA GLY A 36 17.53 -43.94 -12.92
C GLY A 36 16.22 -44.32 -12.22
N ALA A 37 15.13 -43.51 -12.35
CA ALA A 37 13.84 -43.86 -11.80
C ALA A 37 13.25 -45.09 -12.51
N SER A 38 12.70 -46.05 -11.75
CA SER A 38 12.00 -47.24 -12.26
C SER A 38 10.58 -46.93 -12.71
N GLY A 39 9.98 -47.82 -13.49
CA GLY A 39 8.55 -47.81 -13.87
C GLY A 39 8.23 -47.09 -15.18
N HIS A 40 9.22 -46.54 -15.90
CA HIS A 40 9.04 -45.98 -17.25
C HIS A 40 9.27 -47.00 -18.38
N MET A 41 9.78 -48.16 -18.03
CA MET A 41 10.03 -49.26 -18.93
C MET A 41 9.13 -50.44 -18.57
N GLU A 42 8.70 -51.17 -19.58
CA GLU A 42 7.98 -52.44 -19.47
C GLU A 42 8.81 -53.49 -20.24
N GLY A 43 9.62 -54.24 -19.50
CA GLY A 43 10.71 -55.03 -20.11
C GLY A 43 11.79 -54.18 -20.75
N ASN A 44 12.07 -54.33 -22.04
CA ASN A 44 13.04 -53.55 -22.81
C ASN A 44 12.43 -52.39 -23.61
N GLU A 45 11.10 -52.23 -23.54
CA GLU A 45 10.38 -51.19 -24.29
C GLU A 45 9.88 -50.09 -23.37
N SER A 46 9.71 -48.86 -23.91
CA SER A 46 9.12 -47.75 -23.16
C SER A 46 7.65 -48.07 -22.86
N ARG A 47 7.25 -47.90 -21.57
CA ARG A 47 5.87 -48.08 -21.15
C ARG A 47 4.99 -47.06 -21.86
N MET A 48 3.97 -47.57 -22.60
CA MET A 48 2.99 -46.75 -23.31
C MET A 48 1.77 -46.48 -22.45
N VAL A 49 1.21 -45.28 -22.53
CA VAL A 49 0.03 -44.87 -21.74
C VAL A 49 -0.97 -44.08 -22.59
N LYS A 50 -2.26 -44.29 -22.33
CA LYS A 50 -3.33 -43.43 -22.86
C LYS A 50 -3.50 -42.20 -22.01
N THR A 51 -3.67 -41.06 -22.65
CA THR A 51 -3.87 -39.77 -21.97
C THR A 51 -5.10 -39.06 -22.54
N PRO A 52 -5.79 -38.21 -21.77
CA PRO A 52 -6.97 -37.46 -22.25
C PRO A 52 -6.68 -36.51 -23.41
N TRP A 53 -5.42 -36.17 -23.65
CA TRP A 53 -4.95 -35.21 -24.66
C TRP A 53 -4.28 -35.84 -25.87
N SER A 54 -4.25 -37.15 -25.97
CA SER A 54 -3.70 -37.87 -27.12
C SER A 54 -4.61 -39.02 -27.50
N GLU A 55 -4.98 -39.11 -28.77
CA GLU A 55 -5.78 -40.23 -29.29
C GLU A 55 -5.00 -41.54 -29.39
N GLN A 56 -3.68 -41.45 -29.53
CA GLN A 56 -2.74 -42.56 -29.56
C GLN A 56 -2.03 -42.74 -28.24
N GLU A 57 -1.63 -43.96 -27.95
CA GLU A 57 -0.74 -44.22 -26.80
C GLU A 57 0.60 -43.57 -27.02
N ILE A 58 1.11 -42.91 -25.98
CA ILE A 58 2.39 -42.20 -25.97
C ILE A 58 3.30 -42.74 -24.86
N PRO A 59 4.62 -42.62 -24.97
CA PRO A 59 5.53 -43.02 -23.91
C PRO A 59 5.20 -42.35 -22.59
N PHE A 60 5.26 -43.07 -21.48
CA PHE A 60 4.98 -42.57 -20.13
C PHE A 60 5.77 -41.32 -19.80
N THR A 61 7.05 -41.26 -20.18
CA THR A 61 7.91 -40.08 -19.96
C THR A 61 7.36 -38.85 -20.66
N THR A 62 6.91 -38.98 -21.89
CA THR A 62 6.29 -37.90 -22.67
C THR A 62 4.94 -37.47 -22.05
N ALA A 63 4.13 -38.44 -21.65
CA ALA A 63 2.85 -38.19 -21.00
C ALA A 63 3.05 -37.44 -19.67
N ALA A 64 4.02 -37.84 -18.86
CA ALA A 64 4.39 -37.18 -17.60
C ALA A 64 4.83 -35.71 -17.80
N SER A 65 5.69 -35.49 -18.81
CA SER A 65 6.16 -34.13 -19.15
C SER A 65 5.01 -33.23 -19.59
N ILE A 66 4.17 -33.67 -20.54
CA ILE A 66 2.99 -32.90 -21.01
C ILE A 66 2.01 -32.65 -19.87
N GLY A 67 1.74 -33.65 -19.04
CA GLY A 67 0.84 -33.53 -17.90
C GLY A 67 1.35 -32.51 -16.88
N THR A 68 2.64 -32.56 -16.56
CA THR A 68 3.29 -31.60 -15.65
C THR A 68 3.26 -30.18 -16.20
N GLN A 69 3.58 -29.97 -17.47
CA GLN A 69 3.50 -28.67 -18.13
C GLN A 69 2.08 -28.11 -18.11
N LYS A 70 1.05 -28.94 -18.37
CA LYS A 70 -0.35 -28.51 -18.29
C LYS A 70 -0.76 -28.09 -16.88
N VAL A 71 -0.36 -28.85 -15.85
CA VAL A 71 -0.63 -28.46 -14.45
C VAL A 71 0.05 -27.13 -14.13
N ILE A 72 1.32 -26.98 -14.49
CA ILE A 72 2.08 -25.76 -14.26
C ILE A 72 1.41 -24.56 -14.96
N ARG A 73 1.03 -24.68 -16.23
CA ARG A 73 0.50 -23.57 -17.03
C ARG A 73 -0.94 -23.23 -16.70
N ASP A 74 -1.81 -24.25 -16.64
CA ASP A 74 -3.27 -24.05 -16.70
C ASP A 74 -3.92 -24.05 -15.31
N HIS A 75 -3.32 -24.72 -14.32
CA HIS A 75 -3.97 -25.00 -13.05
C HIS A 75 -3.28 -24.42 -11.82
N ALA A 76 -1.95 -24.28 -11.85
CA ALA A 76 -1.19 -23.77 -10.71
C ALA A 76 -1.19 -22.23 -10.65
N THR A 77 -1.44 -21.65 -9.49
CA THR A 77 -1.21 -20.23 -9.22
C THR A 77 0.23 -20.01 -8.74
N ILE A 78 0.75 -20.98 -7.97
CA ILE A 78 2.12 -21.00 -7.47
C ILE A 78 2.66 -22.44 -7.53
N GLY A 79 3.96 -22.57 -7.76
CA GLY A 79 4.66 -23.87 -7.76
C GLY A 79 5.24 -24.23 -6.40
N ILE A 80 5.15 -25.50 -6.04
CA ILE A 80 5.93 -26.10 -4.96
C ILE A 80 6.82 -27.16 -5.62
N VAL A 81 8.11 -26.82 -5.78
CA VAL A 81 9.09 -27.75 -6.33
C VAL A 81 9.63 -28.60 -5.20
N VAL A 82 9.42 -29.90 -5.24
CA VAL A 82 9.97 -30.81 -4.25
C VAL A 82 11.18 -31.51 -4.83
N THR A 83 12.32 -31.30 -4.19
CA THR A 83 13.58 -31.97 -4.51
C THR A 83 14.19 -32.61 -3.25
N THR A 84 15.31 -33.29 -3.34
CA THR A 84 15.94 -33.98 -2.20
C THR A 84 17.45 -33.74 -2.17
N ASP A 85 18.03 -33.87 -1.00
CA ASP A 85 19.49 -33.92 -0.81
C ASP A 85 20.07 -35.31 -1.07
N GLY A 86 19.24 -36.28 -1.48
CA GLY A 86 19.64 -37.67 -1.73
C GLY A 86 19.54 -38.58 -0.50
N THR A 87 19.11 -38.08 0.64
CA THR A 87 18.91 -38.90 1.85
C THR A 87 17.54 -39.58 1.89
N ILE A 88 16.63 -39.19 1.01
CA ILE A 88 15.29 -39.77 0.90
C ILE A 88 15.18 -40.45 -0.47
N GLY A 89 14.71 -41.70 -0.47
CA GLY A 89 14.62 -42.53 -1.66
C GLY A 89 15.92 -43.30 -1.92
N GLU A 90 15.97 -43.95 -3.09
CA GLU A 90 17.09 -44.86 -3.48
C GLU A 90 18.10 -44.17 -4.41
N LEU A 91 17.76 -43.00 -4.95
CA LEU A 91 18.57 -42.31 -5.94
C LEU A 91 19.40 -41.19 -5.30
N PRO A 92 20.65 -41.01 -5.74
CA PRO A 92 21.52 -39.95 -5.25
C PRO A 92 21.05 -38.57 -5.73
N ARG A 93 21.47 -37.50 -5.02
CA ARG A 93 21.11 -36.10 -5.32
C ARG A 93 21.29 -35.71 -6.79
N ASN A 94 22.39 -36.13 -7.43
CA ASN A 94 22.68 -35.79 -8.82
C ASN A 94 21.64 -36.29 -9.83
N ALA A 95 20.93 -37.36 -9.52
CA ALA A 95 19.85 -37.88 -10.38
C ALA A 95 18.66 -36.94 -10.50
N TYR A 96 18.42 -36.08 -9.48
CA TYR A 96 17.29 -35.18 -9.42
C TYR A 96 17.59 -33.81 -10.06
N VAL A 97 18.82 -33.41 -10.21
CA VAL A 97 19.24 -32.06 -10.64
C VAL A 97 18.59 -31.66 -11.96
N LYS A 98 18.60 -32.53 -12.95
CA LYS A 98 18.07 -32.23 -14.28
C LYS A 98 16.57 -32.03 -14.27
N ALA A 99 15.82 -32.87 -13.54
CA ALA A 99 14.36 -32.73 -13.40
C ALA A 99 13.98 -31.48 -12.60
N GLU A 100 14.77 -31.14 -11.58
CA GLU A 100 14.64 -29.90 -10.80
C GLU A 100 14.84 -28.66 -11.68
N GLU A 101 15.93 -28.59 -12.43
CA GLU A 101 16.24 -27.50 -13.35
C GLU A 101 15.15 -27.32 -14.39
N GLN A 102 14.70 -28.40 -15.02
CA GLN A 102 13.60 -28.37 -15.99
C GLN A 102 12.29 -27.85 -15.38
N THR A 103 11.98 -28.24 -14.14
CA THR A 103 10.78 -27.75 -13.44
C THR A 103 10.86 -26.23 -13.18
N VAL A 104 12.04 -25.77 -12.74
CA VAL A 104 12.27 -24.34 -12.48
C VAL A 104 12.26 -23.53 -13.76
N GLU A 105 12.86 -24.03 -14.85
CA GLU A 105 12.84 -23.37 -16.16
C GLU A 105 11.38 -23.21 -16.68
N GLU A 106 10.54 -24.23 -16.58
CA GLU A 106 9.14 -24.14 -16.97
C GLU A 106 8.33 -23.12 -16.15
N LEU A 107 8.58 -23.04 -14.83
CA LEU A 107 7.96 -22.06 -13.96
C LEU A 107 8.43 -20.63 -14.28
N ASN A 108 9.72 -20.44 -14.50
CA ASN A 108 10.31 -19.15 -14.87
C ASN A 108 9.82 -18.67 -16.24
N ALA A 109 9.71 -19.58 -17.23
CA ALA A 109 9.26 -19.25 -18.58
C ALA A 109 7.87 -18.62 -18.62
N ILE A 110 7.04 -18.88 -17.62
CA ILE A 110 5.69 -18.33 -17.50
C ILE A 110 5.53 -17.35 -16.33
N ALA A 111 6.66 -16.93 -15.75
CA ALA A 111 6.73 -15.99 -14.61
C ALA A 111 5.81 -16.40 -13.42
N LYS A 112 5.68 -17.69 -13.15
CA LYS A 112 4.94 -18.18 -11.98
C LYS A 112 5.83 -18.21 -10.75
N PRO A 113 5.36 -17.64 -9.63
CA PRO A 113 6.09 -17.74 -8.37
C PRO A 113 6.17 -19.20 -7.91
N TYR A 114 7.25 -19.56 -7.24
CA TYR A 114 7.43 -20.91 -6.69
C TYR A 114 8.34 -20.89 -5.47
N VAL A 115 8.22 -21.94 -4.65
CA VAL A 115 9.14 -22.24 -3.55
C VAL A 115 9.73 -23.63 -3.77
N ILE A 116 10.92 -23.89 -3.21
CA ILE A 116 11.56 -25.19 -3.26
C ILE A 116 11.52 -25.83 -1.88
N LEU A 117 10.98 -27.04 -1.79
CA LEU A 117 11.09 -27.89 -0.61
C LEU A 117 12.25 -28.85 -0.82
N LEU A 118 13.30 -28.71 -0.01
CA LEU A 118 14.43 -29.63 0.00
C LEU A 118 14.14 -30.75 1.00
N ASN A 119 13.63 -31.88 0.48
CA ASN A 119 13.24 -33.02 1.29
C ASN A 119 14.48 -33.78 1.78
N SER A 120 14.64 -33.89 3.09
CA SER A 120 15.79 -34.51 3.74
C SER A 120 15.36 -35.30 4.98
N GLN A 121 16.04 -36.39 5.26
CA GLN A 121 15.90 -37.09 6.56
C GLN A 121 16.39 -36.24 7.73
N LYS A 122 17.36 -35.34 7.48
CA LYS A 122 17.96 -34.47 8.50
C LYS A 122 17.95 -33.00 8.03
N PRO A 123 16.78 -32.35 7.96
CA PRO A 123 16.65 -31.02 7.32
C PRO A 123 17.49 -29.92 7.98
N TYR A 124 17.94 -30.13 9.23
CA TYR A 124 18.74 -29.16 9.97
C TYR A 124 20.24 -29.53 10.06
N SER A 125 20.72 -30.52 9.29
CA SER A 125 22.14 -30.82 9.20
C SER A 125 22.87 -29.70 8.44
N ASP A 126 24.16 -29.51 8.78
CA ASP A 126 25.00 -28.49 8.12
C ASP A 126 25.08 -28.69 6.59
N GLU A 127 25.14 -29.96 6.16
CA GLU A 127 25.17 -30.32 4.75
C GLU A 127 23.89 -29.93 4.01
N THR A 128 22.73 -30.27 4.59
CA THR A 128 21.41 -29.90 4.01
C THR A 128 21.19 -28.38 4.01
N MET A 129 21.59 -27.71 5.08
CA MET A 129 21.49 -26.24 5.17
C MET A 129 22.41 -25.55 4.16
N LYS A 130 23.62 -26.08 3.93
CA LYS A 130 24.54 -25.57 2.90
C LYS A 130 23.95 -25.75 1.51
N LEU A 131 23.43 -26.93 1.19
CA LEU A 131 22.77 -27.19 -0.09
C LEU A 131 21.55 -26.29 -0.29
N ALA A 132 20.75 -26.06 0.76
CA ALA A 132 19.62 -25.14 0.70
C ALA A 132 20.06 -23.70 0.38
N ALA A 133 21.17 -23.25 0.96
CA ALA A 133 21.74 -21.92 0.67
C ALA A 133 22.22 -21.81 -0.78
N GLU A 134 22.93 -22.85 -1.29
CA GLU A 134 23.38 -22.94 -2.69
C GLU A 134 22.19 -22.89 -3.67
N LEU A 135 21.12 -23.65 -3.39
CA LEU A 135 19.91 -23.64 -4.22
C LEU A 135 19.17 -22.31 -4.17
N LYS A 136 19.13 -21.68 -3.00
CA LYS A 136 18.54 -20.34 -2.84
C LYS A 136 19.29 -19.29 -3.67
N GLU A 137 20.60 -19.34 -3.67
CA GLU A 137 21.42 -18.46 -4.50
C GLU A 137 21.25 -18.75 -6.00
N LYS A 138 21.21 -20.03 -6.38
CA LYS A 138 21.04 -20.47 -7.77
C LYS A 138 19.72 -20.05 -8.38
N TYR A 139 18.60 -20.25 -7.65
CA TYR A 139 17.25 -20.08 -8.17
C TYR A 139 16.58 -18.78 -7.74
N GLN A 140 17.21 -17.97 -6.88
CA GLN A 140 16.69 -16.70 -6.36
C GLN A 140 15.27 -16.80 -5.80
N THR A 141 14.97 -17.90 -5.09
CA THR A 141 13.68 -18.21 -4.48
C THR A 141 13.85 -18.83 -3.09
N ALA A 142 12.76 -18.88 -2.32
CA ALA A 142 12.79 -19.52 -1.02
C ALA A 142 13.03 -21.03 -1.13
N VAL A 143 14.04 -21.53 -0.40
CA VAL A 143 14.34 -22.96 -0.28
C VAL A 143 14.16 -23.38 1.17
N LEU A 144 13.28 -24.35 1.40
CA LEU A 144 12.90 -24.79 2.73
C LEU A 144 13.33 -26.25 2.94
N PRO A 145 14.36 -26.51 3.76
CA PRO A 145 14.69 -27.87 4.17
C PRO A 145 13.57 -28.41 5.09
N VAL A 146 13.03 -29.55 4.73
CA VAL A 146 11.94 -30.20 5.45
C VAL A 146 12.07 -31.72 5.37
N ASN A 147 11.45 -32.45 6.29
CA ASN A 147 11.21 -33.86 6.15
C ASN A 147 9.73 -34.05 5.79
N CYS A 148 9.44 -34.35 4.50
CA CYS A 148 8.09 -34.47 4.02
C CYS A 148 7.30 -35.65 4.62
N GLU A 149 7.98 -36.67 5.13
CA GLU A 149 7.34 -37.82 5.82
C GLU A 149 6.92 -37.46 7.26
N GLN A 150 7.55 -36.43 7.86
CA GLN A 150 7.37 -36.07 9.26
C GLN A 150 6.95 -34.59 9.42
N LEU A 151 6.22 -34.04 8.46
CA LEU A 151 5.73 -32.66 8.51
C LEU A 151 4.84 -32.43 9.72
N ARG A 152 5.19 -31.44 10.53
CA ARG A 152 4.38 -30.93 11.64
C ARG A 152 3.54 -29.74 11.19
N LYS A 153 2.56 -29.37 12.00
CA LYS A 153 1.70 -28.22 11.73
C LYS A 153 2.52 -26.94 11.51
N ASP A 154 3.56 -26.74 12.30
CA ASP A 154 4.41 -25.55 12.22
C ASP A 154 5.24 -25.52 10.91
N ASP A 155 5.67 -26.68 10.42
CA ASP A 155 6.35 -26.79 9.12
C ASP A 155 5.40 -26.41 7.97
N ILE A 156 4.15 -26.88 8.04
CA ILE A 156 3.13 -26.54 7.04
C ILE A 156 2.84 -25.04 7.07
N VAL A 157 2.69 -24.44 8.25
CA VAL A 157 2.48 -22.99 8.39
C VAL A 157 3.66 -22.23 7.79
N ARG A 158 4.89 -22.61 8.13
CA ARG A 158 6.11 -21.99 7.58
C ARG A 158 6.19 -22.12 6.05
N ILE A 159 5.85 -23.27 5.49
CA ILE A 159 5.81 -23.46 4.03
C ILE A 159 4.79 -22.49 3.41
N LEU A 160 3.59 -22.42 3.96
CA LEU A 160 2.53 -21.54 3.44
C LEU A 160 2.89 -20.05 3.57
N GLU A 161 3.52 -19.64 4.67
CA GLU A 161 4.02 -18.27 4.84
C GLU A 161 5.07 -17.92 3.78
N ASN A 162 6.02 -18.82 3.51
CA ASN A 162 7.00 -18.58 2.46
C ASN A 162 6.39 -18.56 1.06
N ILE A 163 5.42 -19.44 0.80
CA ILE A 163 4.63 -19.40 -0.43
C ILE A 163 3.98 -18.03 -0.63
N LEU A 164 3.35 -17.48 0.42
CA LEU A 164 2.71 -16.17 0.35
C LEU A 164 3.73 -15.04 0.12
N CYS A 165 4.94 -15.17 0.64
CA CYS A 165 6.02 -14.21 0.42
C CYS A 165 6.52 -14.17 -1.03
N GLU A 166 6.34 -15.23 -1.81
CA GLU A 166 6.74 -15.29 -3.22
C GLU A 166 5.70 -14.69 -4.19
N PHE A 167 4.51 -14.33 -3.71
CA PHE A 167 3.52 -13.66 -4.57
C PHE A 167 4.02 -12.29 -5.02
N PRO A 168 3.75 -11.91 -6.29
CA PRO A 168 4.15 -10.60 -6.78
C PRO A 168 3.35 -9.49 -6.09
N VAL A 169 4.00 -8.36 -5.85
CA VAL A 169 3.32 -7.12 -5.51
C VAL A 169 2.65 -6.57 -6.77
N THR A 170 1.35 -6.41 -6.72
CA THR A 170 0.55 -5.94 -7.86
C THR A 170 0.24 -4.45 -7.77
N ARG A 171 0.20 -3.90 -6.54
CA ARG A 171 -0.15 -2.52 -6.27
C ARG A 171 0.50 -2.01 -5.01
N VAL A 172 1.16 -0.87 -5.11
CA VAL A 172 1.67 -0.12 -3.96
C VAL A 172 0.92 1.20 -3.86
N GLU A 173 0.34 1.48 -2.70
CA GLU A 173 -0.35 2.74 -2.40
C GLU A 173 0.47 3.52 -1.38
N PHE A 174 0.81 4.77 -1.72
CA PHE A 174 1.52 5.66 -0.82
C PHE A 174 0.56 6.62 -0.14
N PHE A 175 0.55 6.62 1.20
CA PHE A 175 -0.11 7.63 2.01
C PHE A 175 0.90 8.68 2.41
N ILE A 176 0.70 9.88 1.87
CA ILE A 176 1.53 11.06 2.10
C ILE A 176 0.63 12.15 2.69
N PRO A 177 1.11 13.02 3.60
CA PRO A 177 0.30 14.13 4.12
C PRO A 177 -0.26 15.01 2.99
N LYS A 178 -1.57 15.23 2.98
CA LYS A 178 -2.29 15.93 1.89
C LYS A 178 -1.77 17.35 1.62
N TRP A 179 -1.25 18.03 2.63
CA TRP A 179 -0.71 19.38 2.45
C TRP A 179 0.45 19.45 1.45
N THR A 180 1.15 18.32 1.22
CA THR A 180 2.23 18.24 0.22
C THR A 180 1.74 18.43 -1.22
N GLU A 181 0.43 18.29 -1.47
CA GLU A 181 -0.17 18.57 -2.78
C GLU A 181 -0.06 20.06 -3.13
N MET A 182 -0.03 20.95 -2.12
CA MET A 182 0.12 22.41 -2.29
C MET A 182 1.53 22.82 -2.70
N LEU A 183 2.53 21.96 -2.51
CA LEU A 183 3.90 22.23 -2.91
C LEU A 183 4.03 22.38 -4.42
N LYS A 184 4.84 23.32 -4.86
CA LYS A 184 5.16 23.48 -6.28
C LYS A 184 5.84 22.22 -6.83
N PRO A 185 5.69 21.89 -8.13
CA PRO A 185 6.32 20.70 -8.72
C PRO A 185 7.83 20.64 -8.52
N GLU A 186 8.49 21.79 -8.51
CA GLU A 186 9.95 21.94 -8.40
C GLU A 186 10.44 21.94 -6.94
N HIS A 187 9.55 21.83 -5.97
CA HIS A 187 9.92 21.90 -4.57
C HIS A 187 10.81 20.70 -4.17
N PRO A 188 11.95 20.91 -3.49
CA PRO A 188 12.90 19.85 -3.14
C PRO A 188 12.27 18.70 -2.36
N MET A 189 11.37 19.00 -1.42
CA MET A 189 10.63 18.01 -0.64
C MET A 189 9.80 17.08 -1.56
N LYS A 190 9.14 17.64 -2.57
CA LYS A 190 8.33 16.84 -3.51
C LYS A 190 9.23 15.93 -4.35
N ALA A 191 10.39 16.41 -4.75
CA ALA A 191 11.40 15.60 -5.45
C ALA A 191 11.91 14.45 -4.59
N GLU A 192 12.18 14.70 -3.29
CA GLU A 192 12.61 13.66 -2.34
C GLU A 192 11.52 12.60 -2.12
N ILE A 193 10.26 13.01 -1.90
CA ILE A 193 9.13 12.10 -1.75
C ILE A 193 9.00 11.17 -2.97
N ILE A 194 9.08 11.73 -4.18
CA ILE A 194 8.98 10.95 -5.42
C ILE A 194 10.17 10.00 -5.56
N LYS A 195 11.38 10.47 -5.28
CA LYS A 195 12.60 9.64 -5.32
C LYS A 195 12.50 8.46 -4.34
N THR A 196 12.05 8.73 -3.11
CA THR A 196 11.88 7.71 -2.08
C THR A 196 10.80 6.70 -2.48
N ALA A 197 9.66 7.17 -3.00
CA ALA A 197 8.60 6.29 -3.50
C ALA A 197 9.09 5.40 -4.64
N SER A 198 9.84 5.96 -5.60
CA SER A 198 10.42 5.20 -6.71
C SER A 198 11.42 4.16 -6.22
N GLY A 199 12.28 4.49 -5.27
CA GLY A 199 13.23 3.54 -4.69
C GLY A 199 12.55 2.38 -3.98
N ILE A 200 11.42 2.63 -3.30
CA ILE A 200 10.60 1.58 -2.69
C ILE A 200 10.00 0.67 -3.77
N LEU A 201 9.42 1.25 -4.83
CA LEU A 201 8.85 0.48 -5.94
C LEU A 201 9.89 -0.40 -6.61
N ASP A 202 11.09 0.12 -6.84
CA ASP A 202 12.18 -0.62 -7.48
C ASP A 202 12.70 -1.78 -6.62
N SER A 203 12.52 -1.72 -5.30
CA SER A 203 12.93 -2.77 -4.36
C SER A 203 11.84 -3.79 -4.02
N MET A 204 10.58 -3.53 -4.44
CA MET A 204 9.41 -4.29 -4.00
C MET A 204 8.79 -5.09 -5.15
N HIS A 205 9.32 -6.29 -5.39
CA HIS A 205 8.80 -7.19 -6.43
C HIS A 205 7.87 -8.27 -5.88
N LYS A 206 8.18 -8.77 -4.68
CA LYS A 206 7.44 -9.83 -4.00
C LYS A 206 6.90 -9.32 -2.66
N THR A 207 5.81 -9.91 -2.20
CA THR A 207 5.23 -9.57 -0.89
C THR A 207 6.19 -9.83 0.27
N GLY A 208 7.15 -10.74 0.10
CA GLY A 208 8.24 -10.99 1.05
C GLY A 208 9.22 -9.83 1.19
N ASP A 209 9.42 -9.02 0.15
CA ASP A 209 10.36 -7.89 0.14
C ASP A 209 9.92 -6.80 1.13
N VAL A 210 8.61 -6.73 1.41
CA VAL A 210 8.02 -5.82 2.43
C VAL A 210 8.69 -5.98 3.79
N ARG A 211 9.06 -7.22 4.16
CA ARG A 211 9.74 -7.51 5.44
C ARG A 211 11.20 -7.08 5.47
N ALA A 212 11.83 -6.97 4.32
CA ALA A 212 13.24 -6.60 4.16
C ALA A 212 13.43 -5.09 3.93
N LEU A 213 12.34 -4.34 3.78
CA LEU A 213 12.39 -2.89 3.62
C LEU A 213 13.10 -2.24 4.80
N SER A 214 14.26 -1.67 4.53
CA SER A 214 14.97 -0.79 5.45
C SER A 214 14.94 0.62 4.88
N PHE A 215 14.58 1.59 5.71
CA PHE A 215 14.57 2.99 5.35
C PHE A 215 15.51 3.76 6.25
N THR A 216 16.36 4.58 5.64
CA THR A 216 17.17 5.55 6.35
C THR A 216 16.49 6.92 6.22
N PRO A 217 16.16 7.60 7.32
CA PRO A 217 15.57 8.93 7.27
C PRO A 217 16.39 9.87 6.37
N GLU A 218 15.70 10.58 5.48
CA GLU A 218 16.28 11.65 4.64
C GLU A 218 15.93 13.02 5.23
N GLN A 219 16.13 14.11 4.47
CA GLN A 219 15.93 15.45 4.99
C GLN A 219 14.46 15.73 5.34
N TYR A 220 13.53 15.32 4.48
CA TYR A 220 12.10 15.63 4.61
C TYR A 220 11.28 14.43 5.06
N VAL A 221 11.60 13.25 4.56
CA VAL A 221 10.91 12.00 4.93
C VAL A 221 11.54 11.44 6.19
N SER A 222 10.84 11.56 7.30
CA SER A 222 11.34 11.15 8.63
C SER A 222 11.16 9.66 8.89
N GLN A 223 10.08 9.05 8.39
CA GLN A 223 9.76 7.64 8.61
C GLN A 223 8.92 7.07 7.48
N ILE A 224 9.13 5.77 7.23
CA ILE A 224 8.28 4.96 6.37
C ILE A 224 7.73 3.80 7.18
N LYS A 225 6.42 3.57 7.06
CA LYS A 225 5.70 2.48 7.73
C LYS A 225 4.90 1.70 6.70
N ILE A 226 4.84 0.41 6.88
CA ILE A 226 3.89 -0.44 6.16
C ILE A 226 2.63 -0.53 7.00
N ASP A 227 1.55 0.07 6.54
CA ASP A 227 0.26 0.08 7.25
C ASP A 227 -0.51 -1.21 7.00
N GLU A 228 -0.45 -1.72 5.77
CA GLU A 228 -1.21 -2.91 5.37
C GLU A 228 -0.48 -3.68 4.27
N THR A 229 -0.55 -5.00 4.35
CA THR A 229 -0.12 -5.90 3.27
C THR A 229 -1.22 -6.93 3.06
N ASP A 230 -1.89 -6.86 1.91
CA ASP A 230 -2.87 -7.85 1.50
C ASP A 230 -2.20 -8.88 0.59
N LEU A 231 -1.88 -10.03 1.18
CA LEU A 231 -1.21 -11.14 0.49
C LEU A 231 -2.11 -11.80 -0.57
N ALA A 232 -3.44 -11.64 -0.46
CA ALA A 232 -4.37 -12.25 -1.41
C ALA A 232 -4.42 -11.49 -2.74
N THR A 233 -4.27 -10.17 -2.68
CA THR A 233 -4.31 -9.29 -3.86
C THR A 233 -2.94 -8.76 -4.25
N GLY A 234 -1.91 -8.94 -3.43
CA GLY A 234 -0.58 -8.36 -3.63
C GLY A 234 -0.54 -6.83 -3.45
N ARG A 235 -1.51 -6.28 -2.68
CA ARG A 235 -1.59 -4.84 -2.38
C ARG A 235 -0.77 -4.52 -1.14
N VAL A 236 0.06 -3.48 -1.23
CA VAL A 236 0.86 -2.96 -0.12
C VAL A 236 0.52 -1.49 0.09
N VAL A 237 0.28 -1.10 1.34
CA VAL A 237 0.03 0.29 1.75
C VAL A 237 1.23 0.79 2.52
N VAL A 238 1.85 1.82 1.99
CA VAL A 238 3.06 2.45 2.54
C VAL A 238 2.71 3.86 3.01
N ARG A 239 2.94 4.16 4.28
CA ARG A 239 2.81 5.50 4.84
C ARG A 239 4.17 6.16 4.90
N MET A 240 4.25 7.39 4.39
CA MET A 240 5.40 8.27 4.53
C MET A 240 5.08 9.37 5.52
N ASP A 241 5.82 9.43 6.63
CA ASP A 241 5.70 10.47 7.63
C ASP A 241 6.75 11.55 7.36
N LEU A 242 6.32 12.81 7.37
CA LEU A 242 7.18 14.00 7.27
C LEU A 242 7.24 14.71 8.63
N ASP A 243 8.28 15.47 8.88
CA ASP A 243 8.38 16.28 10.10
C ASP A 243 7.37 17.45 10.03
N ASP A 244 6.59 17.62 11.09
CA ASP A 244 5.53 18.64 11.18
C ASP A 244 6.07 20.08 11.00
N LYS A 245 7.36 20.32 11.28
CA LYS A 245 7.99 21.62 11.05
C LYS A 245 7.83 22.10 9.60
N TYR A 246 7.93 21.18 8.63
CA TYR A 246 7.81 21.52 7.21
C TYR A 246 6.40 21.92 6.81
N TYR A 247 5.39 21.40 7.51
CA TYR A 247 4.02 21.86 7.35
C TYR A 247 3.87 23.33 7.70
N TYR A 248 4.40 23.75 8.85
CA TYR A 248 4.33 25.14 9.30
C TYR A 248 5.22 26.07 8.48
N GLU A 249 6.41 25.62 8.09
CA GLU A 249 7.28 26.35 7.17
C GLU A 249 6.59 26.65 5.84
N ASN A 250 5.95 25.64 5.24
CA ASN A 250 5.21 25.80 3.98
C ASN A 250 4.02 26.75 4.10
N ILE A 251 3.26 26.68 5.20
CA ILE A 251 2.16 27.62 5.43
C ILE A 251 2.72 29.05 5.60
N SER A 252 3.84 29.20 6.32
CA SER A 252 4.50 30.52 6.51
C SER A 252 4.93 31.12 5.17
N GLU A 253 5.50 30.31 4.28
CA GLU A 253 5.87 30.76 2.92
C GLU A 253 4.67 31.17 2.08
N LEU A 254 3.59 30.39 2.13
CA LEU A 254 2.37 30.65 1.36
C LEU A 254 1.60 31.87 1.83
N THR A 255 1.59 32.12 3.14
CA THR A 255 0.80 33.21 3.75
C THR A 255 1.60 34.48 3.95
N GLY A 256 2.93 34.37 3.95
CA GLY A 256 3.85 35.48 4.33
C GLY A 256 3.82 35.81 5.83
N VAL A 257 3.15 34.97 6.65
CA VAL A 257 3.07 35.14 8.11
C VAL A 257 3.87 34.03 8.77
N PRO A 258 4.79 34.36 9.72
CA PRO A 258 5.56 33.35 10.41
C PRO A 258 4.67 32.50 11.34
N ILE A 259 4.64 31.21 11.11
CA ILE A 259 3.88 30.21 11.88
C ILE A 259 4.86 29.12 12.30
N ALA A 260 5.15 29.01 13.58
CA ALA A 260 6.12 28.05 14.12
C ALA A 260 5.45 26.76 14.61
N GLY A 261 4.11 26.77 14.80
CA GLY A 261 3.40 25.62 15.32
C GLY A 261 1.87 25.79 15.31
N GLU A 262 1.19 24.83 15.91
CA GLU A 262 -0.27 24.77 15.93
C GLU A 262 -0.91 25.98 16.63
N TYR A 263 -0.28 26.47 17.71
CA TYR A 263 -0.81 27.61 18.47
C TYR A 263 -0.83 28.89 17.62
N GLU A 264 0.24 29.20 16.92
CA GLU A 264 0.34 30.36 16.03
C GLU A 264 -0.65 30.26 14.88
N LEU A 265 -0.80 29.05 14.30
CA LEU A 265 -1.77 28.80 13.23
C LEU A 265 -3.19 29.06 13.71
N ILE A 266 -3.58 28.53 14.85
CA ILE A 266 -4.93 28.73 15.43
C ILE A 266 -5.14 30.22 15.76
N SER A 267 -4.12 30.89 16.34
CA SER A 267 -4.18 32.32 16.67
C SER A 267 -4.39 33.17 15.42
N MET A 268 -3.65 32.88 14.35
CA MET A 268 -3.77 33.56 13.06
C MET A 268 -5.16 33.35 12.45
N ILE A 269 -5.68 32.12 12.45
CA ILE A 269 -7.03 31.83 11.92
C ILE A 269 -8.09 32.61 12.70
N LYS A 270 -7.95 32.68 14.03
CA LYS A 270 -8.88 33.44 14.89
C LYS A 270 -8.83 34.93 14.58
N GLU A 271 -7.63 35.51 14.42
CA GLU A 271 -7.45 36.90 14.05
C GLU A 271 -8.06 37.20 12.66
N MET A 272 -7.73 36.37 11.65
CA MET A 272 -8.28 36.50 10.30
C MET A 272 -9.82 36.39 10.28
N ALA A 273 -10.40 35.50 11.08
CA ALA A 273 -11.85 35.38 11.22
C ALA A 273 -12.48 36.68 11.77
N GLY A 274 -11.84 37.29 12.77
CA GLY A 274 -12.29 38.57 13.29
C GLY A 274 -12.15 39.72 12.28
N GLN A 275 -11.02 39.76 11.57
CA GLN A 275 -10.77 40.74 10.50
C GLN A 275 -11.77 40.58 9.35
N LYS A 276 -12.07 39.34 8.95
CA LYS A 276 -13.08 39.03 7.92
C LYS A 276 -14.46 39.53 8.32
N GLU A 277 -14.90 39.26 9.54
CA GLU A 277 -16.19 39.72 10.04
C GLU A 277 -16.24 41.27 10.05
N ALA A 278 -15.16 41.93 10.46
CA ALA A 278 -15.09 43.40 10.45
C ALA A 278 -15.11 43.95 9.02
N TYR A 279 -14.40 43.30 8.08
CA TYR A 279 -14.39 43.69 6.67
C TYR A 279 -15.75 43.49 6.00
N GLU A 280 -16.42 42.38 6.24
CA GLU A 280 -17.75 42.11 5.69
C GLU A 280 -18.78 43.18 6.08
N LYS A 281 -18.67 43.78 7.28
CA LYS A 281 -19.51 44.88 7.71
C LYS A 281 -19.31 46.17 6.91
N VAL A 282 -18.13 46.38 6.34
CA VAL A 282 -17.78 47.62 5.64
C VAL A 282 -17.59 47.44 4.14
N SER A 283 -17.53 46.22 3.62
CA SER A 283 -17.21 45.90 2.22
C SER A 283 -18.10 46.60 1.23
N ASP A 284 -19.43 46.54 1.44
CA ASP A 284 -20.41 47.15 0.53
C ASP A 284 -20.27 48.67 0.49
N ALA A 285 -20.01 49.30 1.65
CA ALA A 285 -19.78 50.72 1.74
C ALA A 285 -18.45 51.12 1.07
N PHE A 286 -17.42 50.30 1.22
CA PHE A 286 -16.13 50.50 0.60
C PHE A 286 -16.20 50.40 -0.95
N GLU A 287 -16.91 49.40 -1.48
CA GLU A 287 -17.16 49.28 -2.92
C GLU A 287 -17.97 50.46 -3.46
N ALA A 288 -18.99 50.89 -2.69
CA ALA A 288 -19.80 52.07 -3.05
C ALA A 288 -18.94 53.35 -3.11
N VAL A 289 -17.98 53.51 -2.20
CA VAL A 289 -17.05 54.66 -2.21
C VAL A 289 -16.16 54.62 -3.46
N GLN A 290 -15.66 53.46 -3.84
CA GLN A 290 -14.78 53.33 -5.04
C GLN A 290 -15.53 53.66 -6.32
N VAL A 291 -16.81 53.28 -6.42
CA VAL A 291 -17.63 53.47 -7.63
C VAL A 291 -18.32 54.83 -7.68
N LYS A 292 -18.86 55.26 -6.53
CA LYS A 292 -19.76 56.44 -6.43
C LYS A 292 -19.15 57.61 -5.65
N GLY A 293 -17.94 57.45 -5.08
CA GLY A 293 -17.32 58.45 -4.22
C GLY A 293 -17.88 58.54 -2.80
N TYR A 294 -18.92 57.77 -2.49
CA TYR A 294 -19.60 57.82 -1.19
C TYR A 294 -20.23 56.46 -0.86
N GLY A 295 -20.06 56.00 0.40
CA GLY A 295 -20.64 54.77 0.92
C GLY A 295 -21.11 54.94 2.37
N VAL A 296 -22.10 54.15 2.77
CA VAL A 296 -22.64 54.15 4.14
C VAL A 296 -22.65 52.75 4.69
N VAL A 297 -22.02 52.54 5.83
CA VAL A 297 -22.13 51.29 6.59
C VAL A 297 -23.41 51.38 7.41
N SER A 298 -24.37 50.56 7.03
CA SER A 298 -25.63 50.44 7.78
C SER A 298 -25.41 49.67 9.08
N PRO A 299 -25.98 50.11 10.21
CA PRO A 299 -25.86 49.40 11.46
C PRO A 299 -26.55 48.05 11.43
N GLY A 300 -25.90 47.06 12.05
CA GLY A 300 -26.49 45.74 12.31
C GLY A 300 -27.55 45.82 13.41
N LEU A 301 -28.36 44.77 13.53
CA LEU A 301 -29.36 44.67 14.60
C LEU A 301 -28.76 44.78 16.01
N SER A 302 -27.53 44.32 16.18
CA SER A 302 -26.77 44.42 17.44
C SER A 302 -26.37 45.86 17.83
N ASP A 303 -26.29 46.75 16.85
CA ASP A 303 -25.83 48.14 17.05
C ASP A 303 -26.97 49.09 17.38
N ILE A 304 -28.20 48.59 17.29
CA ILE A 304 -29.41 49.38 17.58
C ILE A 304 -29.68 49.34 19.07
N LYS A 305 -29.59 50.50 19.70
CA LYS A 305 -29.98 50.70 21.08
C LYS A 305 -31.42 51.19 21.13
N MET A 306 -32.29 50.35 21.69
CA MET A 306 -33.71 50.69 21.90
C MET A 306 -33.88 51.35 23.27
N GLU A 307 -34.54 52.51 23.31
CA GLU A 307 -35.00 53.12 24.54
C GLU A 307 -36.22 52.40 25.08
N GLU A 308 -36.47 52.49 26.37
CA GLU A 308 -37.67 51.88 26.97
C GLU A 308 -38.96 52.41 26.32
N PRO A 309 -39.91 51.51 26.00
CA PRO A 309 -41.17 51.94 25.40
C PRO A 309 -41.95 52.84 26.33
N VAL A 310 -42.39 54.03 25.83
CA VAL A 310 -43.18 55.01 26.60
C VAL A 310 -44.59 54.97 26.10
N LEU A 311 -45.52 54.81 27.04
CA LEU A 311 -46.99 54.93 26.77
C LEU A 311 -47.34 56.41 26.54
N ILE A 312 -47.87 56.71 25.36
CA ILE A 312 -48.39 58.06 25.03
C ILE A 312 -49.87 57.99 24.86
N ARG A 313 -50.55 59.04 25.34
CA ARG A 313 -52.02 59.23 25.22
C ARG A 313 -52.29 60.31 24.18
N HIS A 314 -53.17 60.02 23.21
CA HIS A 314 -53.64 60.97 22.23
C HIS A 314 -55.20 60.95 22.26
N GLY A 315 -55.80 61.89 22.96
CA GLY A 315 -57.22 61.87 23.21
C GLY A 315 -57.68 60.64 24.00
N ASN A 316 -58.59 59.84 23.43
CA ASN A 316 -59.07 58.57 23.99
C ASN A 316 -58.32 57.34 23.55
N LYS A 317 -57.21 57.47 22.79
CA LYS A 317 -56.37 56.33 22.30
C LYS A 317 -55.06 56.33 23.03
N PHE A 318 -54.57 55.09 23.33
CA PHE A 318 -53.23 54.86 23.84
C PHE A 318 -52.37 54.33 22.71
N GLY A 319 -51.09 54.79 22.63
CA GLY A 319 -50.10 54.37 21.74
C GLY A 319 -48.81 54.08 22.50
N VAL A 320 -47.88 53.27 21.91
CA VAL A 320 -46.54 53.01 22.43
C VAL A 320 -45.56 53.77 21.54
N LYS A 321 -44.76 54.64 22.14
CA LYS A 321 -43.68 55.33 21.47
C LYS A 321 -42.41 54.57 21.77
N MET A 322 -41.73 54.05 20.70
CA MET A 322 -40.42 53.46 20.79
C MET A 322 -39.44 54.38 20.10
N LYS A 323 -38.26 54.54 20.68
CA LYS A 323 -37.13 55.26 20.08
C LYS A 323 -35.95 54.34 20.00
N ALA A 324 -35.35 54.27 18.83
CA ALA A 324 -34.10 53.52 18.57
C ALA A 324 -33.03 54.50 18.10
N VAL A 325 -31.82 54.31 18.60
CA VAL A 325 -30.62 55.06 18.19
C VAL A 325 -29.58 54.07 17.71
N SER A 326 -28.99 54.37 16.57
CA SER A 326 -27.98 53.51 15.97
C SER A 326 -26.93 54.35 15.27
N PRO A 327 -25.64 54.07 15.45
CA PRO A 327 -24.54 54.74 14.74
C PRO A 327 -24.51 54.27 13.28
N SER A 328 -24.19 55.17 12.37
CA SER A 328 -23.79 54.84 11.00
C SER A 328 -22.40 55.37 10.70
N ILE A 329 -21.63 54.66 9.85
CA ILE A 329 -20.32 55.12 9.39
C ILE A 329 -20.49 55.59 7.96
N HIS A 330 -20.03 56.82 7.67
CA HIS A 330 -20.05 57.38 6.32
C HIS A 330 -18.61 57.45 5.79
N MET A 331 -18.39 56.85 4.60
CA MET A 331 -17.12 56.82 3.92
C MET A 331 -17.20 57.70 2.68
N ILE A 332 -16.16 58.55 2.46
CA ILE A 332 -16.10 59.52 1.36
C ILE A 332 -14.75 59.39 0.67
N LEU A 333 -14.75 59.32 -0.64
CA LEU A 333 -13.53 59.40 -1.47
C LEU A 333 -13.18 60.89 -1.63
N SER A 334 -12.10 61.31 -0.98
CA SER A 334 -11.59 62.68 -1.09
C SER A 334 -10.37 62.70 -2.05
N LEU A 335 -10.40 63.55 -3.06
CA LEU A 335 -9.28 63.81 -3.95
C LEU A 335 -8.47 64.98 -3.39
N ILE A 336 -7.25 64.71 -2.95
CA ILE A 336 -6.30 65.73 -2.53
C ILE A 336 -5.38 66.06 -3.71
N HIS A 337 -5.48 67.27 -4.25
CA HIS A 337 -4.52 67.81 -5.17
C HIS A 337 -3.29 68.34 -4.38
N ILE A 338 -2.17 67.63 -4.49
CA ILE A 338 -0.86 68.19 -4.07
C ILE A 338 -0.30 68.87 -5.31
N SER A 339 -0.44 70.18 -5.37
CA SER A 339 0.34 71.00 -6.34
C SER A 339 1.71 71.18 -5.72
N GLU A 340 2.74 70.71 -6.40
CA GLU A 340 4.10 71.09 -6.10
C GLU A 340 4.26 72.61 -6.35
N PRO A 341 5.05 73.33 -5.49
CA PRO A 341 5.27 74.76 -5.65
C PRO A 341 6.12 75.11 -6.87
#